data_11d8b959e419529e561c488d91ae516d
#
_entry.id   11d8b959e419529e561c488d91ae516d
#
_cell.length_a   1.000
_cell.length_b   1.000
_cell.length_c   1.000
_cell.angle_alpha   90.00
_cell.angle_beta   90.00
_cell.angle_gamma   90.00
#
_symmetry.space_group_name_H-M   'P 1'
#
loop_
_entity.id
_entity.type
_entity.pdbx_description
1 polymer ?
#
loop_
_entity_poly.entity_id
_entity_poly.type
_entity_poly.pdbx_seq_one_letter_code
_entity_poly.pdbx_strand_id
1 'polypeptide(L)' 'VSDATVERFEAVPDNTLSYLRQQLRRIMNETSDHLSAGGCKDYSEYARCCGVIEGLALAERELLDLQERLEKA' A
#
# COMPACT_ATOMS: atom_id res chain seq x y z
N VAL A 1 24.32 14.03 -1.71
CA VAL A 1 23.24 13.14 -2.13
C VAL A 1 22.38 12.77 -0.94
N SER A 2 23.01 12.34 0.14
CA SER A 2 22.29 11.99 1.36
C SER A 2 21.52 13.19 1.91
N ASP A 3 22.13 14.37 1.86
CA ASP A 3 21.51 15.57 2.38
C ASP A 3 20.26 15.93 1.59
N ALA A 4 20.33 15.79 0.26
CA ALA A 4 19.17 16.08 -0.58
C ALA A 4 18.04 15.11 -0.28
N THR A 5 18.35 13.86 -0.03
CA THR A 5 17.35 12.85 0.29
C THR A 5 16.68 13.16 1.63
N VAL A 6 17.48 13.53 2.62
CA VAL A 6 16.95 13.88 3.93
C VAL A 6 16.05 15.10 3.85
N GLU A 7 16.48 16.11 3.10
CA GLU A 7 15.67 17.32 2.95
C GLU A 7 14.33 17.01 2.28
N ARG A 8 14.35 16.10 1.31
CA ARG A 8 13.13 15.73 0.61
C ARG A 8 12.15 15.06 1.54
N PHE A 9 12.63 14.19 2.41
CA PHE A 9 11.78 13.52 3.39
C PHE A 9 11.15 14.54 4.34
N GLU A 10 11.95 15.46 4.82
CA GLU A 10 11.46 16.45 5.77
C GLU A 10 10.48 17.41 5.13
N ALA A 11 10.67 17.70 3.83
CA ALA A 11 9.84 18.68 3.15
C ALA A 11 8.44 18.16 2.84
N VAL A 12 8.29 16.83 2.64
CA VAL A 12 7.01 16.28 2.17
C VAL A 12 6.62 14.98 2.87
N PRO A 13 6.64 14.95 4.22
CA PRO A 13 6.32 13.73 4.94
C PRO A 13 4.91 13.20 4.66
N ASP A 14 3.93 14.11 4.59
CA ASP A 14 2.54 13.73 4.36
C ASP A 14 2.36 13.19 2.95
N ASN A 15 3.01 13.82 1.98
CA ASN A 15 2.93 13.38 0.60
C ASN A 15 3.58 12.01 0.41
N THR A 16 4.64 11.75 1.16
CA THR A 16 5.32 10.46 1.08
C THR A 16 4.40 9.33 1.51
N LEU A 17 3.72 9.49 2.63
CA LEU A 17 2.80 8.47 3.11
C LEU A 17 1.59 8.33 2.20
N SER A 18 1.08 9.45 1.69
CA SER A 18 -0.04 9.41 0.75
C SER A 18 0.35 8.70 -0.52
N TYR A 19 1.55 8.93 -1.01
CA TYR A 19 2.03 8.25 -2.21
C TYR A 19 2.11 6.74 -1.95
N LEU A 20 2.67 6.34 -0.82
CA LEU A 20 2.76 4.92 -0.49
C LEU A 20 1.39 4.29 -0.41
N ARG A 21 0.43 4.99 0.19
CA ARG A 21 -0.93 4.47 0.28
C ARG A 21 -1.52 4.25 -1.11
N GLN A 22 -1.28 5.18 -2.01
CA GLN A 22 -1.75 5.03 -3.38
C GLN A 22 -1.15 3.79 -4.06
N GLN A 23 0.14 3.54 -3.81
CA GLN A 23 0.79 2.38 -4.38
C GLN A 23 0.20 1.08 -3.82
N LEU A 24 -0.03 1.03 -2.51
CA LEU A 24 -0.64 -0.14 -1.90
C LEU A 24 -2.02 -0.39 -2.48
N ARG A 25 -2.83 0.66 -2.59
CA ARG A 25 -4.18 0.55 -3.13
C ARG A 25 -4.16 0.11 -4.59
N ARG A 26 -3.21 0.60 -5.36
CA ARG A 26 -3.10 0.21 -6.76
C ARG A 26 -2.83 -1.29 -6.89
N ILE A 27 -1.91 -1.80 -6.07
CA ILE A 27 -1.59 -3.23 -6.11
C ILE A 27 -2.79 -4.06 -5.70
N MET A 28 -3.52 -3.63 -4.66
CA MET A 28 -4.71 -4.32 -4.22
C MET A 28 -5.76 -4.37 -5.34
N ASN A 29 -5.95 -3.25 -6.03
CA ASN A 29 -6.94 -3.18 -7.09
C ASN A 29 -6.55 -4.05 -8.28
N GLU A 30 -5.27 -4.05 -8.65
CA GLU A 30 -4.79 -4.89 -9.74
C GLU A 30 -4.98 -6.37 -9.41
N THR A 31 -4.68 -6.75 -8.17
CA THR A 31 -4.85 -8.13 -7.74
C THR A 31 -6.32 -8.51 -7.72
N SER A 32 -7.17 -7.61 -7.23
CA SER A 32 -8.61 -7.84 -7.20
C SER A 32 -9.17 -7.99 -8.62
N ASP A 33 -8.70 -7.15 -9.54
CA ASP A 33 -9.13 -7.23 -10.93
C ASP A 33 -8.73 -8.56 -11.55
N HIS A 34 -7.53 -9.04 -11.23
CA HIS A 34 -7.05 -10.33 -11.71
C HIS A 34 -7.97 -11.46 -11.23
N LEU A 35 -8.35 -11.42 -9.95
CA LEU A 35 -9.28 -12.41 -9.41
C LEU A 35 -10.63 -12.35 -10.12
N SER A 36 -11.17 -11.14 -10.24
CA SER A 36 -12.51 -10.93 -10.79
C SER A 36 -12.58 -11.34 -12.26
N ALA A 37 -11.49 -11.17 -12.99
CA ALA A 37 -11.44 -11.51 -14.41
C ALA A 37 -11.19 -13.00 -14.65
N GLY A 38 -11.09 -13.80 -13.60
CA GLY A 38 -10.83 -15.22 -13.76
C GLY A 38 -9.39 -15.52 -14.11
N GLY A 39 -8.46 -14.65 -13.69
CA GLY A 39 -7.05 -14.80 -14.04
C GLY A 39 -6.32 -15.89 -13.30
N CYS A 40 -6.87 -16.37 -12.19
CA CYS A 40 -6.23 -17.42 -11.40
C CYS A 40 -6.45 -18.77 -12.06
N LYS A 41 -5.37 -19.52 -12.22
CA LYS A 41 -5.44 -20.79 -12.91
C LYS A 41 -5.86 -21.96 -12.01
N ASP A 42 -5.73 -21.79 -10.70
CA ASP A 42 -6.12 -22.83 -9.76
C ASP A 42 -6.40 -22.20 -8.40
N TYR A 43 -6.84 -23.04 -7.45
CA TYR A 43 -7.21 -22.56 -6.14
C TYR A 43 -6.00 -22.02 -5.37
N SER A 44 -4.84 -22.61 -5.54
CA SER A 44 -3.64 -22.15 -4.85
C SER A 44 -3.29 -20.74 -5.24
N GLU A 45 -3.38 -20.43 -6.52
CA GLU A 45 -3.12 -19.06 -6.97
C GLU A 45 -4.19 -18.11 -6.45
N TYR A 46 -5.44 -18.55 -6.47
CA TYR A 46 -6.53 -17.73 -5.94
C TYR A 46 -6.30 -17.41 -4.47
N ALA A 47 -5.98 -18.42 -3.67
CA ALA A 47 -5.76 -18.22 -2.25
C ALA A 47 -4.57 -17.30 -1.98
N ARG A 48 -3.51 -17.42 -2.80
CA ARG A 48 -2.35 -16.56 -2.66
C ARG A 48 -2.71 -15.11 -2.93
N CYS A 49 -3.49 -14.87 -3.97
CA CYS A 49 -3.91 -13.51 -4.31
C CYS A 49 -4.80 -12.92 -3.22
N CYS A 50 -5.69 -13.71 -2.65
CA CYS A 50 -6.50 -13.25 -1.53
C CYS A 50 -5.63 -12.86 -0.35
N GLY A 51 -4.58 -13.64 -0.08
CA GLY A 51 -3.64 -13.32 0.99
C GLY A 51 -2.88 -12.04 0.72
N VAL A 52 -2.51 -11.78 -0.54
CA VAL A 52 -1.84 -10.54 -0.89
C VAL A 52 -2.74 -9.35 -0.61
N ILE A 53 -4.00 -9.43 -1.03
CA ILE A 53 -4.96 -8.35 -0.79
C ILE A 53 -5.14 -8.12 0.72
N GLU A 54 -5.29 -9.20 1.47
CA GLU A 54 -5.48 -9.10 2.90
C GLU A 54 -4.26 -8.47 3.57
N GLY A 55 -3.07 -8.91 3.20
CA GLY A 55 -1.85 -8.36 3.77
C GLY A 55 -1.67 -6.89 3.46
N LEU A 56 -1.97 -6.49 2.22
CA LEU A 56 -1.87 -5.09 1.83
C LEU A 56 -2.92 -4.24 2.53
N ALA A 57 -4.11 -4.80 2.78
CA ALA A 57 -5.14 -4.09 3.53
C ALA A 57 -4.70 -3.84 4.97
N LEU A 58 -4.03 -4.82 5.58
CA LEU A 58 -3.49 -4.65 6.92
C LEU A 58 -2.40 -3.59 6.94
N ALA A 59 -1.55 -3.58 5.93
CA ALA A 59 -0.49 -2.58 5.83
C ALA A 59 -1.09 -1.19 5.63
N GLU A 60 -2.14 -1.09 4.83
CA GLU A 60 -2.80 0.20 4.63
C GLU A 60 -3.38 0.73 5.93
N ARG A 61 -3.96 -0.16 6.74
CA ARG A 61 -4.50 0.25 8.03
C ARG A 61 -3.40 0.82 8.92
N GLU A 62 -2.24 0.16 8.97
CA GLU A 62 -1.13 0.66 9.76
C GLU A 62 -0.66 2.01 9.26
N LEU A 63 -0.64 2.18 7.95
CA LEU A 63 -0.24 3.44 7.35
C LEU A 63 -1.20 4.57 7.74
N LEU A 64 -2.49 4.30 7.68
CA LEU A 64 -3.49 5.29 8.06
C LEU A 64 -3.39 5.65 9.54
N ASP A 65 -3.13 4.65 10.39
CA ASP A 65 -2.92 4.92 11.82
C ASP A 65 -1.72 5.82 12.02
N LEU A 66 -0.65 5.57 11.28
CA LEU A 66 0.55 6.39 11.40
C LEU A 66 0.28 7.83 10.95
N GLN A 67 -0.43 8.00 9.85
CA GLN A 67 -0.78 9.33 9.38
C GLN A 67 -1.59 10.09 10.44
N GLU A 68 -2.53 9.41 11.06
CA GLU A 68 -3.35 10.04 12.09
C GLU A 68 -2.52 10.48 13.27
N ARG A 69 -1.57 9.64 13.70
CA ARG A 69 -0.70 10.01 14.82
C ARG A 69 0.17 11.21 14.48
N LEU A 70 0.67 11.26 13.27
CA LEU A 70 1.51 12.38 12.85
C LEU A 70 0.72 13.68 12.81
N GLU A 71 -0.54 13.61 12.39
CA GLU A 71 -1.38 14.79 12.34
C GLU A 71 -1.69 15.31 13.75
N LYS A 72 -1.83 14.40 14.71
CA LYS A 72 -2.14 14.80 16.07
C LYS A 72 -0.91 15.27 16.83
N ALA A 73 0.26 14.89 16.38
CA ALA A 73 1.50 15.35 17.02
C ALA A 73 1.78 16.79 16.67
#